data_fd58e4513b72148933cab4b0c4162a44
#
_entry.id   fd58e4513b72148933cab4b0c4162a44
#
_cell.length_a   1.000
_cell.length_b   1.000
_cell.length_c   1.000
_cell.angle_alpha   90.00
_cell.angle_beta   90.00
_cell.angle_gamma   90.00
#
_symmetry.space_group_name_H-M   'P 1'
#
loop_
_entity.id
_entity.type
_entity.pdbx_description
1 polymer ?
#
loop_
_entity_poly.entity_id
_entity_poly.type
_entity_poly.pdbx_seq_one_letter_code
_entity_poly.pdbx_strand_id
1 'polypeptide(L)'
;LLDEMMTGMDGLTTLKKIKIKSPLLPVIMITKNEEEWLMEEAIAAHITQYLTKPVNPSQILIACKDVLESKRIKSEFVAKDYLHSFQELSNKINHSNSIEHWYAIMDDLIDWSIDFDEMGDQGLGELLKEQWNEANSRFTQFVMDNYSIWMKSHKRPIMSPDIIEQFLFQHLNNNEKVVLILLDCLRSDQLKAISKQLSGLFHMDMKYYLSILPTATPYSRNAIFSGYFPKELQEKQSILWNKMWKDEKSMNRYEPQLLEDHLNRLGLKNKSIKYHKILNHDDGNKLAQRISEFKDIDVLVLVVNFIDILGHKRVDSKILQEMVPNESAYRKAICSWLQDAWLLDALEQISTWGHKVFMTSDHGSILVDKPV
;
A
#
# COMPACT_ATOMS: atom_id res chain seq x y z
N LEU A 1 29.16 -18.38 -16.96
CA LEU A 1 28.60 -18.79 -18.26
C LEU A 1 28.72 -20.31 -18.39
N LEU A 2 27.69 -20.97 -18.85
CA LEU A 2 27.62 -22.43 -19.00
C LEU A 2 27.11 -22.78 -20.40
N ASP A 3 27.90 -23.52 -21.17
CA ASP A 3 27.43 -24.07 -22.45
C ASP A 3 26.54 -25.29 -22.17
N GLU A 4 25.43 -25.42 -22.84
CA GLU A 4 24.56 -26.59 -22.71
C GLU A 4 25.20 -27.82 -23.39
N MET A 5 25.76 -27.64 -24.59
CA MET A 5 26.36 -28.73 -25.36
C MET A 5 27.86 -28.87 -25.04
N MET A 6 28.17 -29.70 -24.06
CA MET A 6 29.55 -29.98 -23.68
C MET A 6 29.84 -31.48 -23.78
N THR A 7 31.11 -31.84 -24.10
CA THR A 7 31.55 -33.23 -24.10
C THR A 7 31.63 -33.80 -22.68
N GLY A 8 31.00 -34.96 -22.47
CA GLY A 8 30.97 -35.67 -21.18
C GLY A 8 29.72 -35.35 -20.37
N MET A 9 29.69 -34.23 -19.63
CA MET A 9 28.52 -33.81 -18.87
C MET A 9 27.86 -32.61 -19.56
N ASP A 10 26.57 -32.74 -19.87
CA ASP A 10 25.79 -31.65 -20.44
C ASP A 10 25.62 -30.43 -19.48
N GLY A 11 25.21 -29.28 -20.04
CA GLY A 11 25.05 -28.06 -19.30
C GLY A 11 23.97 -28.17 -18.22
N LEU A 12 22.85 -28.81 -18.50
CA LEU A 12 21.74 -28.94 -17.54
C LEU A 12 22.12 -29.79 -16.33
N THR A 13 22.78 -30.92 -16.55
CA THR A 13 23.31 -31.77 -15.47
C THR A 13 24.37 -31.03 -14.66
N THR A 14 25.20 -30.23 -15.33
CA THR A 14 26.21 -29.38 -14.68
C THR A 14 25.54 -28.28 -13.84
N LEU A 15 24.49 -27.60 -14.36
CA LEU A 15 23.70 -26.62 -13.64
C LEU A 15 23.12 -27.19 -12.34
N LYS A 16 22.47 -28.37 -12.40
CA LYS A 16 21.92 -29.03 -11.23
C LYS A 16 22.99 -29.30 -10.17
N LYS A 17 24.17 -29.78 -10.56
CA LYS A 17 25.29 -29.98 -9.64
C LYS A 17 25.85 -28.68 -9.05
N ILE A 18 25.96 -27.64 -9.83
CA ILE A 18 26.36 -26.33 -9.36
C ILE A 18 25.36 -25.82 -8.30
N LYS A 19 24.07 -25.94 -8.57
CA LYS A 19 23.03 -25.44 -7.66
C LYS A 19 22.90 -26.24 -6.37
N ILE A 20 23.19 -27.53 -6.39
CA ILE A 20 23.31 -28.35 -5.18
C ILE A 20 24.49 -27.88 -4.32
N LYS A 21 25.65 -27.57 -4.92
CA LYS A 21 26.85 -27.17 -4.20
C LYS A 21 26.84 -25.70 -3.80
N SER A 22 26.26 -24.85 -4.65
CA SER A 22 26.24 -23.39 -4.50
C SER A 22 24.90 -22.85 -5.01
N PRO A 23 23.81 -22.93 -4.21
CA PRO A 23 22.45 -22.59 -4.64
C PRO A 23 22.30 -21.15 -5.15
N LEU A 24 23.04 -20.21 -4.54
CA LEU A 24 22.97 -18.77 -4.85
C LEU A 24 23.87 -18.34 -6.01
N LEU A 25 24.76 -19.22 -6.51
CA LEU A 25 25.64 -18.85 -7.63
C LEU A 25 24.80 -18.58 -8.89
N PRO A 26 24.85 -17.37 -9.47
CA PRO A 26 24.14 -17.10 -10.71
C PRO A 26 24.77 -17.86 -11.87
N VAL A 27 23.92 -18.42 -12.73
CA VAL A 27 24.36 -19.18 -13.91
C VAL A 27 23.61 -18.67 -15.13
N ILE A 28 24.37 -18.30 -16.18
CA ILE A 28 23.86 -17.95 -17.50
C ILE A 28 24.16 -19.12 -18.43
N MET A 29 23.13 -19.77 -18.95
CA MET A 29 23.28 -20.88 -19.91
C MET A 29 23.30 -20.36 -21.32
N ILE A 30 24.16 -20.91 -22.16
CA ILE A 30 24.28 -20.58 -23.58
C ILE A 30 24.06 -21.87 -24.38
N THR A 31 23.10 -21.88 -25.30
CA THR A 31 22.76 -23.10 -26.05
C THR A 31 22.41 -22.80 -27.49
N LYS A 32 22.48 -23.82 -28.33
CA LYS A 32 21.92 -23.85 -29.71
C LYS A 32 20.49 -24.39 -29.73
N ASN A 33 20.08 -25.07 -28.66
CA ASN A 33 18.79 -25.75 -28.61
C ASN A 33 17.72 -24.78 -28.08
N GLU A 34 16.63 -24.59 -28.84
CA GLU A 34 15.48 -23.76 -28.52
C GLU A 34 14.26 -24.62 -28.07
N GLU A 35 14.48 -25.88 -27.71
CA GLU A 35 13.39 -26.73 -27.27
C GLU A 35 12.83 -26.28 -25.95
N GLU A 36 11.52 -26.12 -25.89
CA GLU A 36 10.76 -25.59 -24.76
C GLU A 36 11.00 -26.39 -23.47
N TRP A 37 11.04 -27.74 -23.55
CA TRP A 37 11.28 -28.58 -22.41
C TRP A 37 12.66 -28.35 -21.74
N LEU A 38 13.69 -28.01 -22.52
CA LEU A 38 15.01 -27.67 -21.98
C LEU A 38 15.03 -26.35 -21.24
N MET A 39 14.29 -25.37 -21.75
CA MET A 39 14.10 -24.08 -21.06
C MET A 39 13.34 -24.27 -19.73
N GLU A 40 12.25 -25.03 -19.75
CA GLU A 40 11.48 -25.36 -18.55
C GLU A 40 12.33 -26.08 -17.49
N GLU A 41 13.11 -27.04 -17.90
CA GLU A 41 13.99 -27.81 -16.99
C GLU A 41 15.13 -26.94 -16.43
N ALA A 42 15.68 -26.02 -17.22
CA ALA A 42 16.66 -25.04 -16.78
C ALA A 42 16.05 -24.05 -15.79
N ILE A 43 14.82 -23.59 -16.01
CA ILE A 43 14.06 -22.73 -15.08
C ILE A 43 13.82 -23.46 -13.77
N ALA A 44 13.34 -24.72 -13.83
CA ALA A 44 13.14 -25.56 -12.65
C ALA A 44 14.45 -25.82 -11.89
N ALA A 45 15.60 -25.81 -12.56
CA ALA A 45 16.93 -25.92 -11.97
C ALA A 45 17.52 -24.55 -11.51
N HIS A 46 16.68 -23.50 -11.42
CA HIS A 46 17.05 -22.16 -10.96
C HIS A 46 18.17 -21.49 -11.77
N ILE A 47 18.10 -21.58 -13.10
CA ILE A 47 18.95 -20.80 -13.99
C ILE A 47 18.69 -19.30 -13.80
N THR A 48 19.73 -18.46 -13.99
CA THR A 48 19.58 -17.01 -13.87
C THR A 48 19.19 -16.38 -15.19
N GLN A 49 19.84 -16.78 -16.28
CA GLN A 49 19.52 -16.33 -17.63
C GLN A 49 19.82 -17.42 -18.67
N TYR A 50 19.17 -17.35 -19.83
CA TYR A 50 19.27 -18.27 -20.94
C TYR A 50 19.53 -17.48 -22.22
N LEU A 51 20.58 -17.83 -22.96
CA LEU A 51 20.98 -17.20 -24.22
C LEU A 51 21.06 -18.22 -25.36
N THR A 52 20.47 -17.93 -26.49
CA THR A 52 20.49 -18.81 -27.68
C THR A 52 21.61 -18.41 -28.65
N LYS A 53 22.35 -19.39 -29.13
CA LYS A 53 23.38 -19.17 -30.15
C LYS A 53 22.75 -18.96 -31.52
N PRO A 54 23.25 -18.00 -32.36
CA PRO A 54 24.49 -17.25 -32.20
C PRO A 54 24.36 -16.09 -31.19
N VAL A 55 25.26 -16.00 -30.23
CA VAL A 55 25.30 -14.94 -29.20
C VAL A 55 26.39 -13.95 -29.59
N ASN A 56 26.06 -12.68 -29.65
CA ASN A 56 27.07 -11.65 -29.86
C ASN A 56 27.68 -11.18 -28.51
N PRO A 57 28.92 -10.63 -28.53
CA PRO A 57 29.58 -10.19 -27.31
C PRO A 57 28.76 -9.20 -26.46
N SER A 58 27.94 -8.34 -27.08
CA SER A 58 27.11 -7.36 -26.38
C SER A 58 26.00 -8.03 -25.57
N GLN A 59 25.39 -9.08 -26.09
CA GLN A 59 24.38 -9.87 -25.36
C GLN A 59 24.98 -10.52 -24.10
N ILE A 60 26.18 -11.12 -24.24
CA ILE A 60 26.90 -11.71 -23.09
C ILE A 60 27.24 -10.62 -22.06
N LEU A 61 27.74 -9.45 -22.52
CA LEU A 61 28.09 -8.36 -21.64
C LEU A 61 26.87 -7.83 -20.89
N ILE A 62 25.73 -7.64 -21.58
CA ILE A 62 24.47 -7.20 -20.96
C ILE A 62 24.01 -8.21 -19.92
N ALA A 63 23.97 -9.49 -20.26
CA ALA A 63 23.58 -10.56 -19.36
C ALA A 63 24.50 -10.65 -18.12
N CYS A 64 25.81 -10.53 -18.29
CA CYS A 64 26.76 -10.50 -17.18
C CYS A 64 26.57 -9.25 -16.30
N LYS A 65 26.39 -8.08 -16.89
CA LYS A 65 26.15 -6.84 -16.13
C LYS A 65 24.83 -6.88 -15.38
N ASP A 66 23.78 -7.40 -16.01
CA ASP A 66 22.47 -7.56 -15.35
C ASP A 66 22.61 -8.46 -14.13
N VAL A 67 23.29 -9.58 -14.25
CA VAL A 67 23.46 -10.57 -13.15
C VAL A 67 24.40 -10.06 -12.06
N LEU A 68 25.48 -9.39 -12.41
CA LEU A 68 26.56 -9.03 -11.48
C LEU A 68 26.45 -7.62 -10.92
N GLU A 69 25.93 -6.69 -11.72
CA GLU A 69 26.00 -5.26 -11.44
C GLU A 69 24.64 -4.54 -11.45
N SER A 70 23.52 -5.25 -11.73
CA SER A 70 22.21 -4.59 -11.91
C SER A 70 21.83 -3.73 -10.70
N LYS A 71 22.06 -4.22 -9.49
CA LYS A 71 21.76 -3.47 -8.26
C LYS A 71 22.58 -2.19 -8.18
N ARG A 72 23.88 -2.25 -8.47
CA ARG A 72 24.77 -1.08 -8.47
C ARG A 72 24.40 -0.08 -9.55
N ILE A 73 24.19 -0.56 -10.79
CA ILE A 73 23.80 0.29 -11.94
C ILE A 73 22.48 1.01 -11.66
N LYS A 74 21.46 0.27 -11.20
CA LYS A 74 20.16 0.85 -10.86
C LYS A 74 20.27 1.88 -9.73
N SER A 75 21.05 1.57 -8.70
CA SER A 75 21.28 2.45 -7.56
C SER A 75 21.98 3.76 -7.96
N GLU A 76 23.03 3.69 -8.80
CA GLU A 76 23.71 4.87 -9.33
C GLU A 76 22.77 5.73 -10.22
N PHE A 77 21.88 5.08 -10.99
CA PHE A 77 20.90 5.77 -11.81
C PHE A 77 19.85 6.51 -10.95
N VAL A 78 19.26 5.82 -9.97
CA VAL A 78 18.30 6.43 -9.04
C VAL A 78 18.95 7.59 -8.27
N ALA A 79 20.17 7.43 -7.78
CA ALA A 79 20.89 8.50 -7.10
C ALA A 79 21.10 9.74 -7.97
N LYS A 80 21.48 9.53 -9.24
CA LYS A 80 21.66 10.62 -10.21
C LYS A 80 20.35 11.33 -10.52
N ASP A 81 19.27 10.57 -10.73
CA ASP A 81 17.94 11.11 -11.04
C ASP A 81 17.38 11.89 -9.85
N TYR A 82 17.56 11.39 -8.62
CA TYR A 82 17.16 12.12 -7.42
C TYR A 82 17.89 13.45 -7.29
N LEU A 83 19.21 13.46 -7.44
CA LEU A 83 20.01 14.70 -7.37
C LEU A 83 19.59 15.73 -8.45
N HIS A 84 19.23 15.24 -9.62
CA HIS A 84 18.70 16.12 -10.68
C HIS A 84 17.32 16.71 -10.30
N SER A 85 16.43 15.91 -9.70
CA SER A 85 15.08 16.31 -9.31
C SER A 85 15.01 17.05 -7.96
N PHE A 86 16.08 16.98 -7.16
CA PHE A 86 16.13 17.53 -5.79
C PHE A 86 15.73 19.01 -5.73
N GLN A 87 16.30 19.82 -6.61
CA GLN A 87 16.05 21.26 -6.62
C GLN A 87 14.60 21.58 -7.04
N GLU A 88 14.06 20.82 -7.99
CA GLU A 88 12.67 20.97 -8.43
C GLU A 88 11.70 20.63 -7.31
N LEU A 89 11.91 19.51 -6.62
CA LEU A 89 11.09 19.07 -5.50
C LEU A 89 11.16 20.08 -4.33
N SER A 90 12.36 20.57 -4.01
CA SER A 90 12.53 21.61 -2.99
C SER A 90 11.79 22.90 -3.37
N ASN A 91 11.81 23.29 -4.64
CA ASN A 91 11.04 24.44 -5.13
C ASN A 91 9.52 24.22 -5.04
N LYS A 92 9.04 23.01 -5.40
CA LYS A 92 7.63 22.63 -5.22
C LYS A 92 7.21 22.77 -3.75
N ILE A 93 7.99 22.22 -2.82
CA ILE A 93 7.73 22.30 -1.38
C ILE A 93 7.64 23.76 -0.91
N ASN A 94 8.56 24.61 -1.37
CA ASN A 94 8.66 26.00 -0.95
C ASN A 94 7.54 26.90 -1.45
N HIS A 95 6.91 26.58 -2.58
CA HIS A 95 5.93 27.45 -3.25
C HIS A 95 4.52 26.84 -3.32
N SER A 96 4.29 25.72 -2.61
CA SER A 96 2.98 25.06 -2.61
C SER A 96 1.93 25.85 -1.86
N ASN A 97 0.80 26.10 -2.54
CA ASN A 97 -0.31 26.90 -2.03
C ASN A 97 -1.69 26.26 -2.27
N SER A 98 -1.75 25.07 -2.83
CA SER A 98 -2.99 24.31 -3.04
C SER A 98 -2.83 22.86 -2.58
N ILE A 99 -3.95 22.21 -2.30
CA ILE A 99 -3.93 20.81 -1.84
C ILE A 99 -3.45 19.86 -2.94
N GLU A 100 -3.73 20.15 -4.21
CA GLU A 100 -3.30 19.36 -5.36
C GLU A 100 -1.76 19.38 -5.49
N HIS A 101 -1.14 20.52 -5.21
CA HIS A 101 0.33 20.59 -5.15
C HIS A 101 0.90 19.72 -4.04
N TRP A 102 0.25 19.68 -2.88
CA TRP A 102 0.68 18.83 -1.77
C TRP A 102 0.51 17.34 -2.07
N TYR A 103 -0.54 16.96 -2.82
CA TYR A 103 -0.70 15.57 -3.29
C TYR A 103 0.44 15.17 -4.23
N ALA A 104 0.81 16.05 -5.18
CA ALA A 104 1.93 15.80 -6.09
C ALA A 104 3.29 15.71 -5.36
N ILE A 105 3.52 16.59 -4.36
CA ILE A 105 4.73 16.51 -3.51
C ILE A 105 4.77 15.20 -2.73
N MET A 106 3.63 14.77 -2.19
CA MET A 106 3.52 13.50 -1.47
C MET A 106 3.89 12.32 -2.38
N ASP A 107 3.39 12.32 -3.63
CA ASP A 107 3.72 11.30 -4.62
C ASP A 107 5.22 11.27 -4.91
N ASP A 108 5.82 12.43 -5.19
CA ASP A 108 7.27 12.54 -5.48
C ASP A 108 8.11 12.00 -4.28
N LEU A 109 7.77 12.42 -3.06
CA LEU A 109 8.49 11.99 -1.85
C LEU A 109 8.33 10.48 -1.57
N ILE A 110 7.15 9.93 -1.82
CA ILE A 110 6.88 8.50 -1.65
C ILE A 110 7.67 7.70 -2.69
N ASP A 111 7.69 8.14 -3.94
CA ASP A 111 8.41 7.44 -5.00
C ASP A 111 9.89 7.35 -4.69
N TRP A 112 10.53 8.45 -4.33
CA TRP A 112 11.93 8.43 -3.92
C TRP A 112 12.17 7.56 -2.68
N SER A 113 11.24 7.54 -1.72
CA SER A 113 11.34 6.67 -0.55
C SER A 113 11.31 5.20 -0.91
N ILE A 114 10.44 4.79 -1.84
CA ILE A 114 10.33 3.40 -2.30
C ILE A 114 11.55 3.02 -3.16
N ASP A 115 12.00 3.91 -4.04
CA ASP A 115 13.18 3.67 -4.86
C ASP A 115 14.44 3.46 -4.00
N PHE A 116 14.61 4.27 -2.96
CA PHE A 116 15.72 4.10 -2.01
C PHE A 116 15.59 2.81 -1.19
N ASP A 117 14.38 2.37 -0.84
CA ASP A 117 14.16 1.09 -0.18
C ASP A 117 14.61 -0.10 -1.04
N GLU A 118 14.38 -0.03 -2.35
CA GLU A 118 14.72 -1.10 -3.30
C GLU A 118 16.21 -1.13 -3.66
N MET A 119 16.79 0.05 -3.88
CA MET A 119 18.16 0.17 -4.39
C MET A 119 19.20 0.23 -3.29
N GLY A 120 18.79 0.53 -2.08
CA GLY A 120 19.64 0.84 -0.95
C GLY A 120 20.03 2.33 -0.90
N ASP A 121 20.30 2.80 0.30
CA ASP A 121 20.73 4.17 0.54
C ASP A 121 22.15 4.40 0.01
N GLN A 122 22.31 5.30 -0.94
CA GLN A 122 23.60 5.75 -1.49
C GLN A 122 24.16 6.98 -0.74
N GLY A 123 23.76 7.15 0.53
CA GLY A 123 24.10 8.34 1.33
C GLY A 123 23.17 9.53 1.05
N LEU A 124 22.08 9.34 0.29
CA LEU A 124 21.10 10.37 -0.04
C LEU A 124 19.84 10.31 0.84
N GLY A 125 19.72 9.28 1.67
CA GLY A 125 18.57 9.10 2.58
C GLY A 125 18.38 10.27 3.54
N GLU A 126 19.46 10.88 4.04
CA GLU A 126 19.38 12.06 4.89
C GLU A 126 18.86 13.28 4.13
N LEU A 127 19.23 13.47 2.87
CA LEU A 127 18.70 14.56 2.04
C LEU A 127 17.20 14.39 1.80
N LEU A 128 16.76 13.18 1.51
CA LEU A 128 15.32 12.89 1.35
C LEU A 128 14.59 13.10 2.68
N LYS A 129 15.17 12.70 3.80
CA LYS A 129 14.62 12.94 5.14
C LYS A 129 14.47 14.43 5.44
N GLU A 130 15.44 15.25 5.05
CA GLU A 130 15.37 16.71 5.18
C GLU A 130 14.22 17.28 4.34
N GLN A 131 14.04 16.82 3.10
CA GLN A 131 12.89 17.22 2.27
C GLN A 131 11.54 16.80 2.88
N TRP A 132 11.45 15.60 3.44
CA TRP A 132 10.27 15.16 4.19
C TRP A 132 9.97 16.08 5.38
N ASN A 133 10.99 16.45 6.15
CA ASN A 133 10.82 17.33 7.30
C ASN A 133 10.37 18.73 6.89
N GLU A 134 10.96 19.27 5.83
CA GLU A 134 10.56 20.58 5.28
C GLU A 134 9.12 20.52 4.75
N ALA A 135 8.76 19.49 3.99
CA ALA A 135 7.41 19.28 3.48
C ALA A 135 6.40 19.16 4.62
N ASN A 136 6.69 18.37 5.65
CA ASN A 136 5.83 18.22 6.83
C ASN A 136 5.61 19.55 7.56
N SER A 137 6.68 20.33 7.77
CA SER A 137 6.59 21.64 8.42
C SER A 137 5.69 22.61 7.65
N ARG A 138 5.91 22.71 6.34
CA ARG A 138 5.14 23.63 5.48
C ARG A 138 3.71 23.16 5.27
N PHE A 139 3.49 21.85 5.12
CA PHE A 139 2.15 21.28 5.03
C PHE A 139 1.36 21.52 6.32
N THR A 140 2.01 21.40 7.47
CA THR A 140 1.38 21.72 8.76
C THR A 140 0.91 23.16 8.79
N GLN A 141 1.78 24.12 8.37
CA GLN A 141 1.39 25.52 8.29
C GLN A 141 0.23 25.75 7.29
N PHE A 142 0.31 25.14 6.11
CA PHE A 142 -0.76 25.17 5.10
C PHE A 142 -2.10 24.68 5.67
N VAL A 143 -2.09 23.57 6.42
CA VAL A 143 -3.31 23.05 7.06
C VAL A 143 -3.81 24.01 8.15
N MET A 144 -2.93 24.54 9.00
CA MET A 144 -3.31 25.51 10.05
C MET A 144 -4.00 26.74 9.46
N ASP A 145 -3.47 27.26 8.35
CA ASP A 145 -4.02 28.47 7.71
C ASP A 145 -5.37 28.19 7.02
N ASN A 146 -5.63 26.99 6.56
CA ASN A 146 -6.79 26.67 5.73
C ASN A 146 -7.88 25.85 6.43
N TYR A 147 -7.55 25.05 7.46
CA TYR A 147 -8.49 24.08 8.04
C TYR A 147 -9.79 24.73 8.55
N SER A 148 -9.69 25.85 9.24
CA SER A 148 -10.86 26.57 9.74
C SER A 148 -11.75 27.15 8.62
N ILE A 149 -11.16 27.46 7.46
CA ILE A 149 -11.87 27.91 6.26
C ILE A 149 -12.59 26.74 5.63
N TRP A 150 -11.90 25.59 5.48
CA TRP A 150 -12.48 24.36 4.93
C TRP A 150 -13.68 23.88 5.74
N MET A 151 -13.61 23.97 7.06
CA MET A 151 -14.73 23.57 7.93
C MET A 151 -15.99 24.41 7.77
N LYS A 152 -15.90 25.59 7.14
CA LYS A 152 -17.01 26.52 6.90
C LYS A 152 -17.43 26.62 5.43
N SER A 153 -16.68 26.00 4.54
CA SER A 153 -16.86 26.11 3.08
C SER A 153 -17.32 24.80 2.45
N HIS A 154 -18.19 24.91 1.45
CA HIS A 154 -18.49 23.77 0.57
C HIS A 154 -17.38 23.54 -0.47
N LYS A 155 -16.53 24.52 -0.73
CA LYS A 155 -15.34 24.43 -1.60
C LYS A 155 -14.13 24.06 -0.74
N ARG A 156 -14.00 22.81 -0.40
CA ARG A 156 -12.91 22.25 0.41
C ARG A 156 -12.38 20.95 -0.20
N PRO A 157 -11.19 20.51 0.18
CA PRO A 157 -10.71 19.18 -0.17
C PRO A 157 -11.67 18.08 0.29
N ILE A 158 -11.62 16.93 -0.40
CA ILE A 158 -12.32 15.73 0.07
C ILE A 158 -11.75 15.35 1.44
N MET A 159 -12.62 15.10 2.40
CA MET A 159 -12.26 14.73 3.77
C MET A 159 -12.96 13.43 4.19
N SER A 160 -12.64 12.92 5.39
CA SER A 160 -13.19 11.67 5.91
C SER A 160 -14.71 11.49 5.74
N PRO A 161 -15.58 12.50 6.01
CA PRO A 161 -17.02 12.34 5.84
C PRO A 161 -17.47 12.14 4.39
N ASP A 162 -16.65 12.54 3.42
CA ASP A 162 -17.05 12.60 2.02
C ASP A 162 -16.81 11.26 1.28
N ILE A 163 -16.03 10.35 1.85
CA ILE A 163 -15.50 9.14 1.18
C ILE A 163 -16.60 8.31 0.54
N ILE A 164 -17.65 7.99 1.29
CA ILE A 164 -18.73 7.12 0.79
C ILE A 164 -19.53 7.82 -0.31
N GLU A 165 -19.87 9.09 -0.12
CA GLU A 165 -20.64 9.85 -1.10
C GLU A 165 -19.83 10.10 -2.39
N GLN A 166 -18.56 10.46 -2.28
CA GLN A 166 -17.73 10.80 -3.44
C GLN A 166 -17.31 9.58 -4.27
N PHE A 167 -17.05 8.46 -3.62
CA PHE A 167 -16.43 7.31 -4.30
C PHE A 167 -17.38 6.11 -4.46
N LEU A 168 -18.26 5.82 -3.48
CA LEU A 168 -19.07 4.62 -3.50
C LEU A 168 -20.49 4.87 -4.02
N PHE A 169 -21.05 6.04 -3.74
CA PHE A 169 -22.46 6.34 -4.01
C PHE A 169 -22.86 6.11 -5.47
N GLN A 170 -22.08 6.61 -6.44
CA GLN A 170 -22.39 6.49 -7.86
C GLN A 170 -22.50 5.02 -8.30
N HIS A 171 -21.58 4.17 -7.83
CA HIS A 171 -21.59 2.74 -8.14
C HIS A 171 -22.81 2.05 -7.55
N LEU A 172 -23.11 2.31 -6.28
CA LEU A 172 -24.26 1.74 -5.60
C LEU A 172 -25.59 2.20 -6.21
N ASN A 173 -25.67 3.47 -6.64
CA ASN A 173 -26.84 4.03 -7.32
C ASN A 173 -27.05 3.36 -8.70
N ASN A 174 -25.99 2.96 -9.37
CA ASN A 174 -26.02 2.21 -10.62
C ASN A 174 -26.23 0.70 -10.42
N ASN A 175 -26.55 0.25 -9.20
CA ASN A 175 -26.70 -1.16 -8.80
C ASN A 175 -25.44 -2.01 -9.00
N GLU A 176 -24.25 -1.39 -9.02
CA GLU A 176 -22.99 -2.12 -8.93
C GLU A 176 -22.75 -2.51 -7.46
N LYS A 177 -22.16 -3.68 -7.25
CA LYS A 177 -21.78 -4.15 -5.92
C LYS A 177 -20.40 -3.60 -5.55
N VAL A 178 -20.21 -3.30 -4.28
CA VAL A 178 -19.01 -2.61 -3.76
C VAL A 178 -18.40 -3.40 -2.61
N VAL A 179 -17.08 -3.52 -2.63
CA VAL A 179 -16.28 -3.98 -1.49
C VAL A 179 -15.46 -2.79 -0.98
N LEU A 180 -15.70 -2.38 0.26
CA LEU A 180 -14.93 -1.35 0.96
C LEU A 180 -13.99 -2.00 1.96
N ILE A 181 -12.69 -1.85 1.76
CA ILE A 181 -11.64 -2.35 2.65
C ILE A 181 -11.02 -1.15 3.33
N LEU A 182 -11.18 -1.05 4.63
CA LEU A 182 -10.54 -0.03 5.45
C LEU A 182 -9.42 -0.67 6.24
N LEU A 183 -8.17 -0.30 5.91
CA LEU A 183 -6.98 -0.71 6.62
C LEU A 183 -6.65 0.38 7.65
N ASP A 184 -6.88 0.09 8.94
CA ASP A 184 -6.65 1.01 10.04
C ASP A 184 -5.19 1.46 10.08
N CYS A 185 -4.95 2.77 10.08
CA CYS A 185 -3.63 3.38 10.13
C CYS A 185 -2.73 3.15 8.89
N LEU A 186 -3.28 2.74 7.74
CA LEU A 186 -2.51 2.57 6.50
C LEU A 186 -2.10 3.94 5.92
N ARG A 187 -0.82 4.12 5.67
CA ARG A 187 -0.26 5.32 5.04
C ARG A 187 -0.19 5.18 3.51
N SER A 188 -0.15 6.32 2.82
CA SER A 188 -0.06 6.35 1.35
C SER A 188 1.20 5.67 0.81
N ASP A 189 2.35 5.81 1.48
CA ASP A 189 3.60 5.15 1.10
C ASP A 189 3.53 3.63 1.25
N GLN A 190 2.83 3.15 2.26
CA GLN A 190 2.59 1.73 2.49
C GLN A 190 1.62 1.17 1.44
N LEU A 191 0.53 1.90 1.12
CA LEU A 191 -0.39 1.51 0.05
C LEU A 191 0.35 1.42 -1.30
N LYS A 192 1.20 2.40 -1.62
CA LYS A 192 1.98 2.40 -2.86
C LYS A 192 2.97 1.23 -2.90
N ALA A 193 3.60 0.89 -1.77
CA ALA A 193 4.48 -0.27 -1.68
C ALA A 193 3.76 -1.60 -1.94
N ILE A 194 2.55 -1.80 -1.35
CA ILE A 194 1.76 -3.03 -1.56
C ILE A 194 1.04 -3.07 -2.91
N SER A 195 0.88 -1.93 -3.60
CA SER A 195 0.16 -1.86 -4.87
C SER A 195 0.75 -2.77 -5.95
N LYS A 196 2.07 -2.98 -5.92
CA LYS A 196 2.77 -3.92 -6.82
C LYS A 196 2.25 -5.35 -6.71
N GLN A 197 1.88 -5.79 -5.50
CA GLN A 197 1.34 -7.13 -5.26
C GLN A 197 -0.12 -7.26 -5.74
N LEU A 198 -0.84 -6.15 -5.76
CA LEU A 198 -2.24 -6.08 -6.17
C LEU A 198 -2.43 -5.82 -7.67
N SER A 199 -1.40 -5.38 -8.38
CA SER A 199 -1.47 -4.99 -9.79
C SER A 199 -1.83 -6.13 -10.75
N GLY A 200 -1.55 -7.38 -10.35
CA GLY A 200 -1.98 -8.58 -11.09
C GLY A 200 -3.47 -8.93 -10.92
N LEU A 201 -4.12 -8.39 -9.88
CA LEU A 201 -5.52 -8.68 -9.54
C LEU A 201 -6.46 -7.54 -9.94
N PHE A 202 -5.99 -6.29 -9.85
CA PHE A 202 -6.81 -5.10 -10.03
C PHE A 202 -6.10 -4.04 -10.87
N HIS A 203 -6.89 -3.34 -11.71
CA HIS A 203 -6.46 -2.04 -12.21
C HIS A 203 -6.76 -0.99 -11.14
N MET A 204 -5.73 -0.28 -10.68
CA MET A 204 -5.79 0.62 -9.53
C MET A 204 -5.76 2.09 -9.96
N ASP A 205 -6.65 2.90 -9.40
CA ASP A 205 -6.65 4.37 -9.47
C ASP A 205 -6.53 4.92 -8.04
N MET A 206 -5.43 5.61 -7.74
CA MET A 206 -5.17 6.15 -6.40
C MET A 206 -5.62 7.61 -6.32
N LYS A 207 -6.39 7.93 -5.27
CA LYS A 207 -6.88 9.29 -4.97
C LYS A 207 -6.52 9.64 -3.54
N TYR A 208 -6.30 10.93 -3.29
CA TYR A 208 -6.03 11.45 -1.96
C TYR A 208 -7.25 12.11 -1.35
N TYR A 209 -7.33 12.04 -0.04
CA TYR A 209 -8.25 12.82 0.77
C TYR A 209 -7.55 13.24 2.07
N LEU A 210 -8.08 14.23 2.76
CA LEU A 210 -7.59 14.64 4.07
C LEU A 210 -8.39 13.97 5.18
N SER A 211 -7.71 13.22 6.04
CA SER A 211 -8.31 12.79 7.30
C SER A 211 -8.63 14.01 8.17
N ILE A 212 -9.79 13.98 8.83
CA ILE A 212 -10.20 15.09 9.72
C ILE A 212 -9.28 15.18 10.95
N LEU A 213 -9.15 16.38 11.49
CA LEU A 213 -8.42 16.59 12.74
C LEU A 213 -9.38 16.46 13.96
N PRO A 214 -8.96 15.76 15.04
CA PRO A 214 -7.73 14.97 15.15
C PRO A 214 -7.80 13.71 14.33
N THR A 215 -6.65 13.31 13.74
CA THR A 215 -6.52 12.10 12.91
C THR A 215 -6.47 10.84 13.78
N ALA A 216 -7.53 10.55 14.47
CA ALA A 216 -7.64 9.41 15.37
C ALA A 216 -8.85 8.55 15.03
N THR A 217 -8.71 7.24 15.17
CA THR A 217 -9.73 6.23 14.83
C THR A 217 -11.14 6.59 15.27
N PRO A 218 -11.38 7.05 16.54
CA PRO A 218 -12.75 7.37 17.00
C PRO A 218 -13.40 8.53 16.25
N TYR A 219 -12.62 9.45 15.70
CA TYR A 219 -13.13 10.59 14.94
C TYR A 219 -13.17 10.30 13.46
N SER A 220 -12.03 9.96 12.86
CA SER A 220 -11.86 9.83 11.41
C SER A 220 -12.71 8.68 10.84
N ARG A 221 -12.67 7.51 11.47
CA ARG A 221 -13.39 6.34 10.97
C ARG A 221 -14.90 6.46 11.14
N ASN A 222 -15.35 6.98 12.28
CA ASN A 222 -16.78 7.29 12.46
C ASN A 222 -17.26 8.38 11.48
N ALA A 223 -16.41 9.34 11.11
CA ALA A 223 -16.76 10.32 10.09
C ALA A 223 -16.90 9.69 8.71
N ILE A 224 -16.02 8.75 8.31
CA ILE A 224 -16.14 7.99 7.07
C ILE A 224 -17.50 7.28 7.01
N PHE A 225 -17.83 6.50 8.04
CA PHE A 225 -19.04 5.70 8.04
C PHE A 225 -20.31 6.53 8.22
N SER A 226 -20.28 7.61 9.01
CA SER A 226 -21.46 8.43 9.23
C SER A 226 -21.72 9.47 8.14
N GLY A 227 -20.69 9.89 7.39
CA GLY A 227 -20.80 11.04 6.48
C GLY A 227 -20.98 12.39 7.20
N TYR A 228 -20.60 12.46 8.48
CA TYR A 228 -20.71 13.66 9.29
C TYR A 228 -19.37 14.01 9.95
N PHE A 229 -19.10 15.31 10.09
CA PHE A 229 -18.08 15.74 11.03
C PHE A 229 -18.50 15.42 12.47
N PRO A 230 -17.56 15.30 13.42
CA PRO A 230 -17.87 14.89 14.80
C PRO A 230 -18.94 15.74 15.48
N LYS A 231 -18.90 17.06 15.29
CA LYS A 231 -19.92 17.98 15.83
C LYS A 231 -21.30 17.73 15.22
N GLU A 232 -21.36 17.55 13.91
CA GLU A 232 -22.62 17.24 13.21
C GLU A 232 -23.17 15.88 13.64
N LEU A 233 -22.31 14.89 13.82
CA LEU A 233 -22.69 13.57 14.31
C LEU A 233 -23.29 13.66 15.70
N GLN A 234 -22.68 14.46 16.59
CA GLN A 234 -23.18 14.70 17.95
C GLN A 234 -24.57 15.38 17.91
N GLU A 235 -24.74 16.37 17.08
CA GLU A 235 -26.00 17.12 16.97
C GLU A 235 -27.12 16.28 16.32
N LYS A 236 -26.82 15.55 15.25
CA LYS A 236 -27.83 14.82 14.47
C LYS A 236 -28.14 13.42 15.00
N GLN A 237 -27.21 12.80 15.71
CA GLN A 237 -27.33 11.45 16.29
C GLN A 237 -26.90 11.41 17.74
N SER A 238 -27.41 12.34 18.57
CA SER A 238 -26.99 12.53 19.96
C SER A 238 -27.10 11.28 20.84
N ILE A 239 -28.13 10.45 20.62
CA ILE A 239 -28.30 9.20 21.37
C ILE A 239 -27.17 8.22 21.05
N LEU A 240 -26.84 8.08 19.77
CA LEU A 240 -25.76 7.19 19.30
C LEU A 240 -24.40 7.73 19.73
N TRP A 241 -24.18 9.04 19.60
CA TRP A 241 -22.99 9.73 20.08
C TRP A 241 -22.73 9.43 21.56
N ASN A 242 -23.72 9.61 22.43
CA ASN A 242 -23.57 9.33 23.85
C ASN A 242 -23.26 7.87 24.18
N LYS A 243 -23.77 6.93 23.36
CA LYS A 243 -23.41 5.51 23.47
C LYS A 243 -21.97 5.23 23.04
N MET A 244 -21.50 5.87 21.98
CA MET A 244 -20.13 5.74 21.47
C MET A 244 -19.12 6.25 22.48
N TRP A 245 -19.40 7.36 23.13
CA TRP A 245 -18.47 8.01 24.07
C TRP A 245 -18.68 7.57 25.54
N LYS A 246 -19.37 6.46 25.76
CA LYS A 246 -19.58 5.92 27.10
C LYS A 246 -18.29 5.35 27.70
N ASP A 247 -17.50 4.65 26.92
CA ASP A 247 -16.21 4.10 27.26
C ASP A 247 -15.36 3.90 26.00
N GLU A 248 -14.05 3.67 26.18
CA GLU A 248 -13.11 3.54 25.08
C GLU A 248 -13.45 2.38 24.11
N LYS A 249 -13.99 1.26 24.63
CA LYS A 249 -14.38 0.11 23.81
C LYS A 249 -15.63 0.37 22.96
N SER A 250 -16.41 1.37 23.31
CA SER A 250 -17.66 1.73 22.61
C SER A 250 -17.43 2.68 21.44
N MET A 251 -16.30 3.39 21.37
CA MET A 251 -16.07 4.50 20.42
C MET A 251 -16.26 4.08 18.96
N ASN A 252 -15.83 2.89 18.56
CA ASN A 252 -15.95 2.38 17.20
C ASN A 252 -16.81 1.11 17.10
N ARG A 253 -17.79 0.98 17.98
CA ARG A 253 -18.70 -0.17 18.02
C ARG A 253 -19.86 -0.06 17.04
N TYR A 254 -20.27 1.16 16.74
CA TYR A 254 -21.50 1.46 16.01
C TYR A 254 -21.26 1.81 14.53
N GLU A 255 -20.07 1.54 14.00
CA GLU A 255 -19.72 1.78 12.58
C GLU A 255 -20.72 1.15 11.58
N PRO A 256 -21.21 -0.10 11.78
CA PRO A 256 -22.23 -0.66 10.89
C PRO A 256 -23.53 0.14 10.86
N GLN A 257 -24.01 0.62 12.02
CA GLN A 257 -25.20 1.43 12.12
C GLN A 257 -25.00 2.81 11.49
N LEU A 258 -23.84 3.44 11.71
CA LEU A 258 -23.51 4.72 11.09
C LEU A 258 -23.52 4.60 9.55
N LEU A 259 -22.95 3.51 9.02
CA LEU A 259 -22.96 3.25 7.58
C LEU A 259 -24.36 3.08 7.03
N GLU A 260 -25.20 2.26 7.69
CA GLU A 260 -26.58 2.03 7.28
C GLU A 260 -27.37 3.35 7.28
N ASP A 261 -27.26 4.15 8.34
CA ASP A 261 -27.91 5.46 8.43
C ASP A 261 -27.41 6.41 7.32
N HIS A 262 -26.12 6.36 6.99
CA HIS A 262 -25.53 7.17 5.93
C HIS A 262 -26.10 6.77 4.55
N LEU A 263 -26.07 5.50 4.20
CA LEU A 263 -26.62 5.01 2.94
C LEU A 263 -28.11 5.31 2.82
N ASN A 264 -28.86 5.18 3.92
CA ASN A 264 -30.29 5.54 3.95
C ASN A 264 -30.54 7.02 3.65
N ARG A 265 -29.69 7.93 4.15
CA ARG A 265 -29.76 9.37 3.83
C ARG A 265 -29.44 9.67 2.37
N LEU A 266 -28.54 8.90 1.77
CA LEU A 266 -28.21 9.00 0.34
C LEU A 266 -29.29 8.37 -0.55
N GLY A 267 -30.38 7.84 0.00
CA GLY A 267 -31.47 7.22 -0.76
C GLY A 267 -31.27 5.74 -1.09
N LEU A 268 -30.22 5.10 -0.58
CA LEU A 268 -29.84 3.70 -0.84
C LEU A 268 -30.42 2.73 0.20
N LYS A 269 -31.71 2.88 0.55
CA LYS A 269 -32.37 2.19 1.66
C LYS A 269 -32.48 0.66 1.53
N ASN A 270 -32.38 0.12 0.32
CA ASN A 270 -32.60 -1.32 0.05
C ASN A 270 -31.31 -2.08 -0.22
N LYS A 271 -30.17 -1.49 0.04
CA LYS A 271 -28.87 -2.16 -0.17
C LYS A 271 -28.56 -3.11 0.98
N SER A 272 -28.24 -4.35 0.61
CA SER A 272 -27.74 -5.33 1.58
C SER A 272 -26.32 -4.94 2.02
N ILE A 273 -26.10 -4.88 3.33
CA ILE A 273 -24.80 -4.48 3.92
C ILE A 273 -24.27 -5.63 4.75
N LYS A 274 -23.00 -5.95 4.57
CA LYS A 274 -22.27 -6.85 5.46
C LYS A 274 -21.01 -6.18 5.91
N TYR A 275 -20.81 -6.15 7.22
CA TYR A 275 -19.67 -5.50 7.87
C TYR A 275 -18.89 -6.51 8.70
N HIS A 276 -17.57 -6.56 8.51
CA HIS A 276 -16.66 -7.38 9.28
C HIS A 276 -15.50 -6.53 9.81
N LYS A 277 -15.25 -6.64 11.11
CA LYS A 277 -14.09 -6.04 11.77
C LYS A 277 -13.13 -7.16 12.17
N ILE A 278 -11.93 -7.13 11.61
CA ILE A 278 -10.92 -8.15 11.74
C ILE A 278 -9.81 -7.64 12.66
N LEU A 279 -9.68 -8.25 13.83
CA LEU A 279 -8.75 -7.84 14.87
C LEU A 279 -7.50 -8.74 14.95
N ASN A 280 -7.58 -9.95 14.41
CA ASN A 280 -6.48 -10.92 14.45
C ASN A 280 -6.47 -11.81 13.21
N HIS A 281 -5.39 -12.59 13.06
CA HIS A 281 -5.17 -13.47 11.91
C HIS A 281 -6.22 -14.59 11.79
N ASP A 282 -6.63 -15.18 12.90
CA ASP A 282 -7.60 -16.29 12.90
C ASP A 282 -8.99 -15.85 12.42
N ASP A 283 -9.44 -14.67 12.82
CA ASP A 283 -10.70 -14.09 12.34
C ASP A 283 -10.62 -13.80 10.84
N GLY A 284 -9.47 -13.33 10.38
CA GLY A 284 -9.21 -13.10 8.96
C GLY A 284 -9.24 -14.39 8.14
N ASN A 285 -8.58 -15.45 8.60
CA ASN A 285 -8.58 -16.76 7.93
C ASN A 285 -10.00 -17.36 7.83
N LYS A 286 -10.78 -17.29 8.90
CA LYS A 286 -12.18 -17.73 8.89
C LYS A 286 -13.02 -16.94 7.89
N LEU A 287 -12.76 -15.63 7.77
CA LEU A 287 -13.44 -14.78 6.80
C LEU A 287 -13.04 -15.15 5.36
N ALA A 288 -11.75 -15.29 5.07
CA ALA A 288 -11.25 -15.65 3.74
C ALA A 288 -11.82 -16.98 3.23
N GLN A 289 -11.91 -17.99 4.11
CA GLN A 289 -12.54 -19.28 3.77
C GLN A 289 -14.01 -19.18 3.39
N ARG A 290 -14.70 -18.15 3.86
CA ARG A 290 -16.14 -17.92 3.64
C ARG A 290 -16.44 -16.71 2.78
N ILE A 291 -15.43 -16.06 2.21
CA ILE A 291 -15.59 -14.78 1.51
C ILE A 291 -16.59 -14.89 0.33
N SER A 292 -16.64 -16.03 -0.32
CA SER A 292 -17.56 -16.31 -1.42
C SER A 292 -19.05 -16.23 -1.04
N GLU A 293 -19.40 -16.43 0.24
CA GLU A 293 -20.75 -16.30 0.76
C GLU A 293 -21.27 -14.85 0.63
N PHE A 294 -20.37 -13.87 0.52
CA PHE A 294 -20.71 -12.45 0.45
C PHE A 294 -20.77 -11.87 -0.96
N LYS A 295 -20.59 -12.72 -1.99
CA LYS A 295 -20.59 -12.29 -3.39
C LYS A 295 -21.91 -11.60 -3.81
N ASP A 296 -23.03 -11.94 -3.18
CA ASP A 296 -24.33 -11.36 -3.53
C ASP A 296 -24.70 -10.11 -2.72
N ILE A 297 -23.89 -9.71 -1.77
CA ILE A 297 -24.09 -8.53 -0.94
C ILE A 297 -23.77 -7.25 -1.73
N ASP A 298 -24.61 -6.22 -1.63
CA ASP A 298 -24.41 -4.95 -2.34
C ASP A 298 -23.20 -4.17 -1.79
N VAL A 299 -23.01 -4.17 -0.47
CA VAL A 299 -21.92 -3.45 0.21
C VAL A 299 -21.25 -4.39 1.21
N LEU A 300 -20.10 -4.91 0.86
CA LEU A 300 -19.24 -5.65 1.77
C LEU A 300 -18.19 -4.70 2.36
N VAL A 301 -18.12 -4.62 3.68
CA VAL A 301 -17.13 -3.78 4.39
C VAL A 301 -16.21 -4.67 5.22
N LEU A 302 -14.91 -4.50 5.01
CA LEU A 302 -13.86 -5.17 5.77
C LEU A 302 -13.02 -4.10 6.46
N VAL A 303 -13.02 -4.06 7.79
CA VAL A 303 -12.15 -3.20 8.59
C VAL A 303 -11.05 -4.05 9.19
N VAL A 304 -9.79 -3.77 8.85
CA VAL A 304 -8.62 -4.56 9.20
C VAL A 304 -7.68 -3.75 10.07
N ASN A 305 -7.47 -4.19 11.31
CA ASN A 305 -6.72 -3.42 12.31
C ASN A 305 -5.23 -3.83 12.42
N PHE A 306 -4.72 -4.67 11.52
CA PHE A 306 -3.35 -5.21 11.66
C PHE A 306 -2.27 -4.13 11.71
N ILE A 307 -2.35 -3.12 10.83
CA ILE A 307 -1.30 -2.10 10.69
C ILE A 307 -1.25 -1.21 11.92
N ASP A 308 -2.43 -0.81 12.45
CA ASP A 308 -2.53 -0.05 13.68
C ASP A 308 -1.98 -0.83 14.88
N ILE A 309 -2.35 -2.11 15.02
CA ILE A 309 -1.84 -3.00 16.07
C ILE A 309 -0.32 -3.15 15.96
N LEU A 310 0.23 -3.30 14.76
CA LEU A 310 1.68 -3.39 14.54
C LEU A 310 2.37 -2.10 14.97
N GLY A 311 1.82 -0.93 14.60
CA GLY A 311 2.32 0.38 15.01
C GLY A 311 2.39 0.54 16.52
N HIS A 312 1.31 0.22 17.23
CA HIS A 312 1.26 0.24 18.71
C HIS A 312 2.23 -0.75 19.34
N LYS A 313 2.25 -2.00 18.87
CA LYS A 313 3.15 -3.03 19.40
C LYS A 313 4.62 -2.77 19.14
N ARG A 314 4.95 -2.08 18.05
CA ARG A 314 6.32 -1.62 17.77
C ARG A 314 6.87 -0.73 18.89
N VAL A 315 6.05 0.13 19.48
CA VAL A 315 6.47 1.02 20.58
C VAL A 315 6.75 0.22 21.86
N ASP A 316 5.96 -0.82 22.13
CA ASP A 316 6.01 -1.58 23.37
C ASP A 316 7.04 -2.73 23.35
N SER A 317 7.44 -3.23 22.18
CA SER A 317 8.27 -4.42 22.04
C SER A 317 9.66 -4.08 21.50
N LYS A 318 10.71 -4.33 22.30
CA LYS A 318 12.11 -4.16 21.87
C LYS A 318 12.44 -5.00 20.61
N ILE A 319 11.90 -6.22 20.52
CA ILE A 319 12.11 -7.10 19.35
C ILE A 319 11.53 -6.45 18.10
N LEU A 320 10.31 -5.91 18.18
CA LEU A 320 9.69 -5.24 17.04
C LEU A 320 10.40 -3.92 16.70
N GLN A 321 10.95 -3.20 17.68
CA GLN A 321 11.79 -2.03 17.42
C GLN A 321 13.07 -2.39 16.64
N GLU A 322 13.68 -3.53 16.94
CA GLU A 322 14.84 -4.03 16.20
C GLU A 322 14.49 -4.56 14.81
N MET A 323 13.34 -5.21 14.66
CA MET A 323 12.87 -5.74 13.37
C MET A 323 12.35 -4.64 12.43
N VAL A 324 11.74 -3.60 12.98
CA VAL A 324 11.12 -2.50 12.25
C VAL A 324 11.67 -1.16 12.77
N PRO A 325 12.97 -0.89 12.61
CA PRO A 325 13.63 0.27 13.22
C PRO A 325 13.28 1.61 12.56
N ASN A 326 12.86 1.59 11.31
CA ASN A 326 12.59 2.79 10.51
C ASN A 326 11.42 2.58 9.55
N GLU A 327 11.08 3.61 8.78
CA GLU A 327 9.96 3.61 7.86
C GLU A 327 10.13 2.64 6.68
N SER A 328 11.34 2.46 6.18
CA SER A 328 11.68 1.46 5.15
C SER A 328 11.37 0.04 5.62
N ALA A 329 11.83 -0.31 6.83
CA ALA A 329 11.52 -1.61 7.44
C ALA A 329 10.02 -1.78 7.70
N TYR A 330 9.32 -0.69 8.04
CA TYR A 330 7.87 -0.75 8.26
C TYR A 330 7.11 -1.02 6.95
N ARG A 331 7.45 -0.34 5.84
CA ARG A 331 6.87 -0.66 4.52
C ARG A 331 7.12 -2.11 4.13
N LYS A 332 8.36 -2.61 4.31
CA LYS A 332 8.72 -4.01 4.01
C LYS A 332 7.93 -5.01 4.87
N ALA A 333 7.75 -4.72 6.16
CA ALA A 333 6.97 -5.57 7.06
C ALA A 333 5.50 -5.68 6.60
N ILE A 334 4.89 -4.57 6.15
CA ILE A 334 3.52 -4.57 5.62
C ILE A 334 3.44 -5.32 4.28
N CYS A 335 4.42 -5.15 3.39
CA CYS A 335 4.49 -5.92 2.15
C CYS A 335 4.61 -7.42 2.42
N SER A 336 5.49 -7.82 3.35
CA SER A 336 5.64 -9.22 3.74
C SER A 336 4.37 -9.77 4.39
N TRP A 337 3.73 -8.99 5.27
CA TRP A 337 2.46 -9.39 5.86
C TRP A 337 1.39 -9.66 4.80
N LEU A 338 1.24 -8.77 3.81
CA LEU A 338 0.20 -8.94 2.79
C LEU A 338 0.42 -10.20 1.94
N GLN A 339 1.68 -10.56 1.64
CA GLN A 339 2.02 -11.76 0.84
C GLN A 339 1.50 -13.05 1.46
N ASP A 340 1.56 -13.13 2.79
CA ASP A 340 1.18 -14.33 3.55
C ASP A 340 -0.14 -14.14 4.32
N ALA A 341 -0.87 -13.05 4.04
CA ALA A 341 -2.08 -12.71 4.76
C ALA A 341 -3.32 -13.28 4.06
N TRP A 342 -4.27 -13.73 4.87
CA TRP A 342 -5.62 -14.08 4.46
C TRP A 342 -6.30 -13.02 3.56
N LEU A 343 -5.84 -11.76 3.68
CA LEU A 343 -6.40 -10.65 2.91
C LEU A 343 -6.08 -10.78 1.43
N LEU A 344 -4.89 -11.25 1.07
CA LEU A 344 -4.52 -11.49 -0.33
C LEU A 344 -5.39 -12.60 -0.92
N ASP A 345 -5.55 -13.74 -0.21
CA ASP A 345 -6.43 -14.84 -0.64
C ASP A 345 -7.88 -14.37 -0.84
N ALA A 346 -8.38 -13.51 0.06
CA ALA A 346 -9.70 -12.92 -0.06
C ALA A 346 -9.80 -11.99 -1.28
N LEU A 347 -8.78 -11.16 -1.53
CA LEU A 347 -8.71 -10.24 -2.67
C LEU A 347 -8.62 -10.99 -4.01
N GLU A 348 -7.90 -12.10 -4.08
CA GLU A 348 -7.86 -12.98 -5.26
C GLU A 348 -9.25 -13.49 -5.62
N GLN A 349 -10.01 -13.96 -4.63
CA GLN A 349 -11.40 -14.38 -4.86
C GLN A 349 -12.30 -13.20 -5.27
N ILE A 350 -12.22 -12.06 -4.56
CA ILE A 350 -13.00 -10.85 -4.83
C ILE A 350 -12.72 -10.32 -6.25
N SER A 351 -11.48 -10.40 -6.74
CA SER A 351 -11.11 -9.94 -8.08
C SER A 351 -11.92 -10.61 -9.20
N THR A 352 -12.40 -11.83 -8.96
CA THR A 352 -13.21 -12.59 -9.91
C THR A 352 -14.70 -12.22 -9.91
N TRP A 353 -15.18 -11.38 -8.98
CA TRP A 353 -16.60 -11.10 -8.81
C TRP A 353 -17.12 -9.99 -9.74
N GLY A 354 -16.24 -9.15 -10.27
CA GLY A 354 -16.61 -7.96 -11.04
C GLY A 354 -17.11 -6.80 -10.18
N HIS A 355 -16.88 -6.82 -8.87
CA HIS A 355 -17.26 -5.76 -7.96
C HIS A 355 -16.29 -4.57 -8.07
N LYS A 356 -16.77 -3.39 -7.68
CA LYS A 356 -15.90 -2.24 -7.43
C LYS A 356 -15.26 -2.39 -6.06
N VAL A 357 -13.93 -2.41 -6.01
CA VAL A 357 -13.17 -2.55 -4.77
C VAL A 357 -12.56 -1.20 -4.42
N PHE A 358 -12.83 -0.74 -3.20
CA PHE A 358 -12.26 0.48 -2.64
C PHE A 358 -11.40 0.09 -1.44
N MET A 359 -10.13 0.48 -1.47
CA MET A 359 -9.23 0.32 -0.34
C MET A 359 -8.90 1.70 0.21
N THR A 360 -9.09 1.91 1.50
CA THR A 360 -8.87 3.20 2.16
C THR A 360 -8.30 3.03 3.55
N SER A 361 -7.99 4.13 4.20
CA SER A 361 -7.58 4.20 5.61
C SER A 361 -8.38 5.31 6.31
N ASP A 362 -8.45 5.29 7.61
CA ASP A 362 -9.05 6.37 8.40
C ASP A 362 -8.01 7.43 8.79
N HIS A 363 -6.79 7.03 9.06
CA HIS A 363 -5.63 7.89 9.33
C HIS A 363 -4.33 7.16 9.01
N GLY A 364 -3.20 7.84 9.16
CA GLY A 364 -1.87 7.27 9.08
C GLY A 364 -1.13 7.36 10.41
N SER A 365 0.18 7.18 10.36
CA SER A 365 1.10 7.34 11.49
C SER A 365 2.32 8.11 11.07
N ILE A 366 2.99 8.74 12.03
CA ILE A 366 4.25 9.45 11.82
C ILE A 366 5.26 9.04 12.88
N LEU A 367 6.50 8.83 12.47
CA LEU A 367 7.62 8.66 13.39
C LEU A 367 8.14 10.04 13.78
N VAL A 368 8.12 10.35 15.07
CA VAL A 368 8.60 11.63 15.60
C VAL A 368 9.96 11.42 16.23
N ASP A 369 10.98 12.07 15.68
CA ASP A 369 12.37 11.96 16.15
C ASP A 369 12.67 12.93 17.33
N LYS A 370 11.95 14.04 17.41
CA LYS A 370 12.20 15.10 18.41
C LYS A 370 10.84 15.58 18.97
N PRO A 371 10.75 15.73 20.31
CA PRO A 371 9.61 16.41 20.90
C PRO A 371 9.62 17.90 20.51
N VAL A 372 8.45 18.47 20.32
CA VAL A 372 8.27 19.91 20.08
C VAL A 372 8.16 20.63 21.41
#